data_39c581058e0bdd2577052fee4ddd5b5a
#
_entry.id   39c581058e0bdd2577052fee4ddd5b5a
#
_cell.length_a   1.000
_cell.length_b   1.000
_cell.length_c   1.000
_cell.angle_alpha   90.00
_cell.angle_beta   90.00
_cell.angle_gamma   90.00
#
_symmetry.space_group_name_H-M   'P 1'
#
loop_
_entity.id
_entity.type
_entity.pdbx_description
1 polymer ?
#
loop_
_entity_poly.entity_id
_entity_poly.type
_entity_poly.pdbx_seq_one_letter_code
_entity_poly.pdbx_strand_id
1 'polypeptide(L)'
;CSQKENYPPIQDFDENLFELVKIIDGIDIPWGLAFTDNTSFLVTDKKGILYHVVDGKKKIIQGVPDIVFSRQGGLLDVAVDENFVSNQIIYFTASVSESEKGSNTSLFSAKLDGDILVDIKQLYKASPDSEEERHFGGSILLKNQHIYFTIGDRGNRDVNPQNINLDGGKVYRLNLDGSIPFDNPFFNSDNSKKAIWSFGH
;
A
#
# COMPACT_ATOMS: atom_id res chain seq x y z
N CYS A 1 7.09 4.63 39.25
CA CYS A 1 6.22 3.46 39.51
C CYS A 1 5.80 2.91 38.17
N SER A 2 6.47 1.84 37.69
CA SER A 2 6.05 1.11 36.49
C SER A 2 4.87 0.23 36.86
N GLN A 3 3.69 0.54 36.36
CA GLN A 3 2.59 -0.43 36.35
C GLN A 3 3.02 -1.58 35.43
N LYS A 4 3.24 -2.77 35.99
CA LYS A 4 3.31 -4.00 35.21
C LYS A 4 1.91 -4.24 34.66
N GLU A 5 1.74 -4.09 33.36
CA GLU A 5 0.52 -4.53 32.67
C GLU A 5 0.43 -6.04 32.87
N ASN A 6 -0.60 -6.48 33.59
CA ASN A 6 -0.93 -7.89 33.76
C ASN A 6 -1.62 -8.34 32.45
N TYR A 7 -0.84 -8.77 31.48
CA TYR A 7 -1.39 -9.53 30.36
C TYR A 7 -1.89 -10.89 30.89
N PRO A 8 -3.07 -11.36 30.45
CA PRO A 8 -3.49 -12.71 30.76
C PRO A 8 -2.42 -13.69 30.26
N PRO A 9 -2.18 -14.79 30.96
CA PRO A 9 -1.23 -15.79 30.51
C PRO A 9 -1.61 -16.22 29.08
N ILE A 10 -0.61 -16.29 28.20
CA ILE A 10 -0.78 -16.87 26.87
C ILE A 10 -1.34 -18.27 27.10
N GLN A 11 -2.57 -18.51 26.68
CA GLN A 11 -3.13 -19.87 26.70
C GLN A 11 -2.20 -20.75 25.87
N ASP A 12 -1.83 -21.91 26.40
CA ASP A 12 -1.06 -22.90 25.66
C ASP A 12 -1.80 -23.16 24.32
N PHE A 13 -1.20 -22.75 23.23
CA PHE A 13 -1.70 -23.03 21.88
C PHE A 13 -1.57 -24.54 21.67
N ASP A 14 -2.69 -25.21 21.53
CA ASP A 14 -2.70 -26.59 21.05
C ASP A 14 -2.33 -26.56 19.56
N GLU A 15 -1.10 -26.94 19.26
CA GLU A 15 -0.58 -27.01 17.86
C GLU A 15 -1.43 -27.91 16.95
N ASN A 16 -2.26 -28.79 17.52
CA ASN A 16 -3.17 -29.64 16.76
C ASN A 16 -4.47 -28.95 16.33
N LEU A 17 -4.74 -27.71 16.78
CA LEU A 17 -5.90 -26.94 16.35
C LEU A 17 -5.71 -26.17 15.05
N PHE A 18 -4.48 -26.15 14.51
CA PHE A 18 -4.14 -25.40 13.30
C PHE A 18 -3.40 -26.27 12.30
N GLU A 19 -3.86 -26.25 11.05
CA GLU A 19 -3.15 -26.83 9.92
C GLU A 19 -2.63 -25.71 9.03
N LEU A 20 -1.32 -25.74 8.73
CA LEU A 20 -0.71 -24.85 7.75
C LEU A 20 -0.81 -25.48 6.37
N VAL A 21 -1.66 -24.91 5.51
CA VAL A 21 -1.82 -25.35 4.13
C VAL A 21 -1.11 -24.39 3.19
N LYS A 22 -0.14 -24.90 2.42
CA LYS A 22 0.52 -24.11 1.39
C LYS A 22 -0.42 -23.96 0.19
N ILE A 23 -0.86 -22.74 -0.08
CA ILE A 23 -1.76 -22.42 -1.19
C ILE A 23 -0.98 -22.24 -2.50
N ILE A 24 0.21 -21.59 -2.44
CA ILE A 24 1.01 -21.24 -3.62
C ILE A 24 2.49 -21.14 -3.23
N ASP A 25 3.39 -21.28 -4.19
CA ASP A 25 4.82 -21.05 -4.04
C ASP A 25 5.43 -20.30 -5.23
N GLY A 26 6.73 -20.09 -5.19
CA GLY A 26 7.49 -19.43 -6.25
C GLY A 26 7.17 -17.96 -6.44
N ILE A 27 6.83 -17.25 -5.35
CA ILE A 27 6.84 -15.78 -5.25
C ILE A 27 8.04 -15.42 -4.38
N ASP A 28 8.91 -14.57 -4.91
CA ASP A 28 10.22 -14.32 -4.29
C ASP A 28 10.08 -13.52 -2.99
N ILE A 29 9.39 -12.37 -3.07
CA ILE A 29 9.18 -11.47 -1.93
C ILE A 29 7.70 -11.05 -1.93
N PRO A 30 6.79 -11.94 -1.48
CA PRO A 30 5.37 -11.59 -1.39
C PRO A 30 5.18 -10.47 -0.38
N TRP A 31 4.40 -9.45 -0.75
CA TRP A 31 4.26 -8.26 0.08
C TRP A 31 2.81 -7.92 0.43
N GLY A 32 1.97 -7.62 -0.55
CA GLY A 32 0.55 -7.33 -0.39
C GLY A 32 -0.31 -8.44 -0.94
N LEU A 33 -1.50 -8.64 -0.35
CA LEU A 33 -2.48 -9.62 -0.78
C LEU A 33 -3.89 -9.03 -0.69
N ALA A 34 -4.69 -9.21 -1.76
CA ALA A 34 -6.09 -8.81 -1.78
C ALA A 34 -6.95 -9.86 -2.46
N PHE A 35 -8.00 -10.33 -1.77
CA PHE A 35 -8.94 -11.29 -2.34
C PHE A 35 -9.81 -10.62 -3.41
N THR A 36 -9.91 -11.24 -4.58
CA THR A 36 -10.80 -10.84 -5.69
C THR A 36 -12.16 -11.51 -5.59
N ASP A 37 -12.21 -12.66 -4.95
CA ASP A 37 -13.39 -13.42 -4.55
C ASP A 37 -13.04 -14.34 -3.36
N ASN A 38 -13.87 -15.32 -3.04
CA ASN A 38 -13.67 -16.21 -1.89
C ASN A 38 -12.45 -17.14 -2.02
N THR A 39 -11.92 -17.36 -3.22
CA THR A 39 -10.87 -18.34 -3.51
C THR A 39 -9.72 -17.77 -4.32
N SER A 40 -9.94 -16.65 -4.98
CA SER A 40 -8.97 -16.01 -5.87
C SER A 40 -8.43 -14.72 -5.22
N PHE A 41 -7.17 -14.40 -5.48
CA PHE A 41 -6.55 -13.22 -4.90
C PHE A 41 -5.43 -12.67 -5.77
N LEU A 42 -5.18 -11.38 -5.63
CA LEU A 42 -3.99 -10.71 -6.12
C LEU A 42 -2.89 -10.80 -5.07
N VAL A 43 -1.65 -10.96 -5.51
CA VAL A 43 -0.48 -10.87 -4.63
C VAL A 43 0.65 -10.12 -5.34
N THR A 44 1.25 -9.17 -4.64
CA THR A 44 2.41 -8.44 -5.14
C THR A 44 3.69 -9.17 -4.78
N ASP A 45 4.61 -9.27 -5.75
CA ASP A 45 6.02 -9.50 -5.48
C ASP A 45 6.72 -8.14 -5.47
N LYS A 46 7.40 -7.84 -4.39
CA LYS A 46 8.09 -6.56 -4.22
C LYS A 46 9.03 -6.18 -5.37
N LYS A 47 9.50 -7.16 -6.14
CA LYS A 47 10.33 -6.94 -7.35
C LYS A 47 9.59 -6.32 -8.54
N GLY A 48 8.31 -6.03 -8.40
CA GLY A 48 7.50 -5.37 -9.44
C GLY A 48 6.59 -6.33 -10.21
N ILE A 49 6.33 -7.51 -9.68
CA ILE A 49 5.42 -8.47 -10.32
C ILE A 49 4.11 -8.51 -9.55
N LEU A 50 3.00 -8.36 -10.27
CA LEU A 50 1.67 -8.61 -9.74
C LEU A 50 1.20 -9.98 -10.25
N TYR A 51 0.75 -10.82 -9.33
CA TYR A 51 0.17 -12.11 -9.66
C TYR A 51 -1.33 -12.12 -9.36
N HIS A 52 -2.10 -12.75 -10.22
CA HIS A 52 -3.47 -13.18 -9.92
C HIS A 52 -3.47 -14.69 -9.71
N VAL A 53 -3.94 -15.11 -8.56
CA VAL A 53 -4.04 -16.53 -8.19
C VAL A 53 -5.48 -16.96 -8.27
N VAL A 54 -5.77 -17.92 -9.13
CA VAL A 54 -7.10 -18.50 -9.34
C VAL A 54 -6.96 -20.01 -9.30
N ASP A 55 -7.77 -20.68 -8.48
CA ASP A 55 -7.72 -22.15 -8.31
C ASP A 55 -6.30 -22.67 -8.03
N GLY A 56 -5.55 -21.99 -7.18
CA GLY A 56 -4.18 -22.34 -6.82
C GLY A 56 -3.14 -22.18 -7.93
N LYS A 57 -3.52 -21.56 -9.05
CA LYS A 57 -2.61 -21.28 -10.17
C LYS A 57 -2.35 -19.77 -10.26
N LYS A 58 -1.07 -19.41 -10.27
CA LYS A 58 -0.68 -18.00 -10.43
C LYS A 58 -0.47 -17.64 -11.89
N LYS A 59 -0.96 -16.47 -12.29
CA LYS A 59 -0.69 -15.80 -13.56
C LYS A 59 -0.04 -14.46 -13.30
N ILE A 60 0.91 -14.07 -14.13
CA ILE A 60 1.51 -12.75 -14.08
C ILE A 60 0.56 -11.76 -14.76
N ILE A 61 0.26 -10.67 -14.04
CA ILE A 61 -0.46 -9.53 -14.59
C ILE A 61 0.53 -8.58 -15.24
N GLN A 62 0.32 -8.29 -16.50
CA GLN A 62 1.13 -7.36 -17.28
C GLN A 62 0.73 -5.90 -17.01
N GLY A 63 1.60 -4.95 -17.36
CA GLY A 63 1.28 -3.53 -17.31
C GLY A 63 1.53 -2.85 -15.97
N VAL A 64 2.17 -3.51 -15.01
CA VAL A 64 2.67 -2.80 -13.82
C VAL A 64 3.64 -1.71 -14.28
N PRO A 65 3.47 -0.44 -13.83
CA PRO A 65 4.38 0.65 -14.21
C PRO A 65 5.81 0.39 -13.77
N ASP A 66 6.76 1.15 -14.32
CA ASP A 66 8.14 1.11 -13.87
C ASP A 66 8.22 1.51 -12.38
N ILE A 67 8.82 0.64 -11.59
CA ILE A 67 9.00 0.83 -10.15
C ILE A 67 10.49 0.81 -9.79
N VAL A 68 10.83 1.40 -8.66
CA VAL A 68 12.19 1.35 -8.11
C VAL A 68 12.24 0.25 -7.06
N PHE A 69 12.78 -0.90 -7.44
CA PHE A 69 13.09 -1.96 -6.47
C PHE A 69 14.37 -1.62 -5.71
N SER A 70 14.25 -1.50 -4.40
CA SER A 70 15.37 -1.28 -3.49
C SER A 70 15.18 -2.12 -2.21
N ARG A 71 15.91 -1.85 -1.14
CA ARG A 71 15.85 -2.66 0.10
C ARG A 71 14.43 -2.89 0.61
N GLN A 72 13.68 -1.81 0.93
CA GLN A 72 12.28 -1.90 1.36
C GLN A 72 11.31 -1.38 0.30
N GLY A 73 11.80 -0.74 -0.76
CA GLY A 73 11.00 -0.25 -1.87
C GLY A 73 10.72 -1.31 -2.92
N GLY A 74 9.71 -1.09 -3.73
CA GLY A 74 9.28 -1.98 -4.80
C GLY A 74 7.79 -1.84 -5.09
N LEU A 75 7.16 -2.88 -5.62
CA LEU A 75 5.71 -3.04 -5.64
C LEU A 75 5.25 -3.46 -4.25
N LEU A 76 4.42 -2.62 -3.61
CA LEU A 76 4.08 -2.77 -2.21
C LEU A 76 2.70 -3.39 -2.04
N ASP A 77 1.74 -2.67 -1.50
CA ASP A 77 0.43 -3.20 -1.20
C ASP A 77 -0.53 -3.18 -2.41
N VAL A 78 -1.57 -3.98 -2.35
CA VAL A 78 -2.66 -4.04 -3.33
C VAL A 78 -4.00 -4.16 -2.61
N ALA A 79 -5.01 -3.48 -3.12
CA ALA A 79 -6.39 -3.57 -2.68
C ALA A 79 -7.32 -3.64 -3.88
N VAL A 80 -8.48 -4.28 -3.73
CA VAL A 80 -9.53 -4.35 -4.75
C VAL A 80 -10.71 -3.47 -4.35
N ASP A 81 -11.34 -2.84 -5.32
CA ASP A 81 -12.57 -2.06 -5.10
C ASP A 81 -13.68 -2.95 -4.53
N GLU A 82 -14.58 -2.37 -3.71
CA GLU A 82 -15.74 -3.09 -3.15
C GLU A 82 -16.63 -3.70 -4.24
N ASN A 83 -16.67 -3.11 -5.43
CA ASN A 83 -17.42 -3.57 -6.59
C ASN A 83 -16.52 -4.26 -7.63
N PHE A 84 -15.39 -4.83 -7.22
CA PHE A 84 -14.38 -5.41 -8.12
C PHE A 84 -14.97 -6.38 -9.14
N VAL A 85 -15.93 -7.22 -8.73
CA VAL A 85 -16.59 -8.18 -9.64
C VAL A 85 -17.20 -7.49 -10.86
N SER A 86 -17.69 -6.25 -10.71
CA SER A 86 -18.33 -5.51 -11.81
C SER A 86 -17.40 -4.52 -12.50
N ASN A 87 -16.50 -3.86 -11.77
CA ASN A 87 -15.68 -2.78 -12.31
C ASN A 87 -14.20 -3.16 -12.55
N GLN A 88 -13.74 -4.24 -11.93
CA GLN A 88 -12.36 -4.75 -12.03
C GLN A 88 -11.30 -3.72 -11.60
N ILE A 89 -11.66 -2.76 -10.74
CA ILE A 89 -10.74 -1.71 -10.28
C ILE A 89 -9.88 -2.24 -9.12
N ILE A 90 -8.59 -1.98 -9.22
CA ILE A 90 -7.62 -2.24 -8.16
C ILE A 90 -6.86 -0.95 -7.81
N TYR A 91 -6.34 -0.92 -6.59
CA TYR A 91 -5.42 0.11 -6.12
C TYR A 91 -4.14 -0.58 -5.67
N PHE A 92 -3.01 0.03 -5.95
CA PHE A 92 -1.74 -0.49 -5.49
C PHE A 92 -0.75 0.63 -5.19
N THR A 93 0.20 0.35 -4.31
CA THR A 93 1.28 1.26 -3.99
C THR A 93 2.60 0.70 -4.49
N ALA A 94 3.48 1.60 -4.89
CA ALA A 94 4.82 1.25 -5.32
C ALA A 94 5.80 2.39 -5.02
N SER A 95 7.08 2.07 -4.92
CA SER A 95 8.12 3.09 -4.93
C SER A 95 8.47 3.45 -6.36
N VAL A 96 8.38 4.74 -6.69
CA VAL A 96 8.73 5.28 -8.01
C VAL A 96 9.64 6.50 -7.86
N SER A 97 10.38 6.80 -8.90
CA SER A 97 11.26 7.96 -8.98
C SER A 97 10.73 8.94 -10.01
N GLU A 98 10.71 10.23 -9.66
CA GLU A 98 10.45 11.36 -10.57
C GLU A 98 11.65 12.30 -10.62
N SER A 99 12.75 11.95 -9.95
CA SER A 99 13.99 12.70 -9.91
C SER A 99 15.17 11.85 -10.36
N GLU A 100 16.35 12.46 -10.57
CA GLU A 100 17.56 11.71 -10.94
C GLU A 100 18.02 10.75 -9.85
N LYS A 101 17.64 10.99 -8.59
CA LYS A 101 18.07 10.19 -7.45
C LYS A 101 16.94 9.98 -6.46
N GLY A 102 16.94 8.78 -5.89
CA GLY A 102 15.97 8.40 -4.86
C GLY A 102 14.63 8.00 -5.44
N SER A 103 13.72 7.71 -4.54
CA SER A 103 12.33 7.33 -4.86
C SER A 103 11.42 7.64 -3.69
N ASN A 104 10.12 7.63 -3.92
CA ASN A 104 9.14 7.71 -2.85
C ASN A 104 7.89 6.91 -3.19
N THR A 105 7.00 6.74 -2.22
CA THR A 105 5.77 5.97 -2.36
C THR A 105 4.78 6.69 -3.27
N SER A 106 4.18 5.94 -4.18
CA SER A 106 3.07 6.37 -5.01
C SER A 106 1.89 5.44 -4.85
N LEU A 107 0.70 5.99 -4.99
CA LEU A 107 -0.56 5.28 -5.06
C LEU A 107 -1.09 5.32 -6.49
N PHE A 108 -1.51 4.18 -6.99
CA PHE A 108 -2.09 4.01 -8.33
C PHE A 108 -3.48 3.39 -8.24
N SER A 109 -4.30 3.67 -9.24
CA SER A 109 -5.47 2.87 -9.60
C SER A 109 -5.28 2.29 -11.00
N ALA A 110 -5.87 1.13 -11.25
CA ALA A 110 -5.91 0.52 -12.56
C ALA A 110 -7.15 -0.36 -12.70
N LYS A 111 -7.50 -0.71 -13.92
CA LYS A 111 -8.48 -1.73 -14.21
C LYS A 111 -7.76 -3.01 -14.63
N LEU A 112 -8.13 -4.14 -14.04
CA LEU A 112 -7.67 -5.46 -14.44
C LEU A 112 -8.54 -5.96 -15.59
N ASP A 113 -7.96 -6.10 -16.78
CA ASP A 113 -8.62 -6.64 -17.97
C ASP A 113 -7.95 -7.94 -18.39
N GLY A 114 -8.53 -9.08 -17.98
CA GLY A 114 -7.87 -10.37 -18.11
C GLY A 114 -6.58 -10.43 -17.32
N ASP A 115 -5.45 -10.58 -18.01
CA ASP A 115 -4.12 -10.69 -17.39
C ASP A 115 -3.28 -9.40 -17.61
N ILE A 116 -3.93 -8.23 -17.82
CA ILE A 116 -3.25 -6.94 -18.03
C ILE A 116 -3.91 -5.80 -17.25
N LEU A 117 -3.10 -4.87 -16.75
CA LEU A 117 -3.58 -3.61 -16.18
C LEU A 117 -3.79 -2.58 -17.30
N VAL A 118 -4.97 -2.00 -17.34
CA VAL A 118 -5.34 -0.90 -18.25
C VAL A 118 -5.82 0.31 -17.43
N ASP A 119 -5.96 1.47 -18.07
CA ASP A 119 -6.44 2.72 -17.44
C ASP A 119 -5.66 3.10 -16.16
N ILE A 120 -4.37 2.84 -16.16
CA ILE A 120 -3.51 3.09 -15.01
C ILE A 120 -3.41 4.59 -14.75
N LYS A 121 -3.70 5.00 -13.51
CA LYS A 121 -3.59 6.39 -13.05
C LYS A 121 -2.75 6.46 -11.79
N GLN A 122 -1.81 7.37 -11.74
CA GLN A 122 -1.11 7.74 -10.52
C GLN A 122 -1.98 8.73 -9.75
N LEU A 123 -2.58 8.29 -8.66
CA LEU A 123 -3.49 9.10 -7.83
C LEU A 123 -2.74 10.01 -6.87
N TYR A 124 -1.57 9.56 -6.42
CA TYR A 124 -0.71 10.32 -5.51
C TYR A 124 0.75 9.93 -5.70
N LYS A 125 1.64 10.92 -5.59
CA LYS A 125 3.09 10.73 -5.52
C LYS A 125 3.64 11.50 -4.34
N ALA A 126 4.26 10.80 -3.43
CA ALA A 126 4.95 11.43 -2.30
C ALA A 126 6.20 12.19 -2.76
N SER A 127 6.41 13.37 -2.20
CA SER A 127 7.54 14.24 -2.52
C SER A 127 8.14 14.89 -1.26
N PRO A 128 9.44 15.22 -1.29
CA PRO A 128 10.40 14.92 -2.35
C PRO A 128 10.78 13.44 -2.40
N ASP A 129 11.42 13.00 -3.47
CA ASP A 129 12.08 11.71 -3.52
C ASP A 129 13.21 11.67 -2.48
N SER A 130 13.50 10.49 -1.96
CA SER A 130 14.51 10.25 -0.94
C SER A 130 15.46 9.14 -1.38
N GLU A 131 16.76 9.34 -1.17
CA GLU A 131 17.77 8.30 -1.40
C GLU A 131 17.74 7.21 -0.32
N GLU A 132 16.97 7.42 0.76
CA GLU A 132 16.77 6.40 1.78
C GLU A 132 15.90 5.25 1.25
N GLU A 133 16.44 4.04 1.34
CA GLU A 133 15.81 2.82 0.81
C GLU A 133 14.91 2.10 1.81
N ARG A 134 14.42 2.82 2.83
CA ARG A 134 13.62 2.26 3.93
C ARG A 134 12.40 3.11 4.26
N HIS A 135 11.50 2.53 5.03
CA HIS A 135 10.32 3.16 5.59
C HIS A 135 9.43 3.80 4.51
N PHE A 136 9.09 3.03 3.47
CA PHE A 136 8.19 3.48 2.40
C PHE A 136 6.73 3.57 2.88
N GLY A 137 6.32 2.74 3.83
CA GLY A 137 4.92 2.54 4.16
C GLY A 137 4.23 1.76 3.04
N GLY A 138 3.15 2.29 2.51
CA GLY A 138 2.47 1.76 1.34
C GLY A 138 1.19 0.97 1.64
N SER A 139 0.85 0.69 2.89
CA SER A 139 -0.41 -0.03 3.19
C SER A 139 -1.64 0.74 2.74
N ILE A 140 -2.63 0.04 2.19
CA ILE A 140 -3.89 0.57 1.64
C ILE A 140 -5.06 0.04 2.45
N LEU A 141 -6.01 0.93 2.76
CA LEU A 141 -7.33 0.57 3.27
C LEU A 141 -8.41 1.29 2.47
N LEU A 142 -9.32 0.55 1.85
CA LEU A 142 -10.52 1.09 1.24
C LEU A 142 -11.65 1.08 2.27
N LYS A 143 -12.24 2.23 2.52
CA LYS A 143 -13.35 2.35 3.48
C LYS A 143 -14.21 3.56 3.17
N ASN A 144 -15.54 3.36 3.15
CA ASN A 144 -16.53 4.44 2.99
C ASN A 144 -16.25 5.30 1.74
N GLN A 145 -15.97 4.68 0.59
CA GLN A 145 -15.66 5.34 -0.67
C GLN A 145 -14.38 6.21 -0.63
N HIS A 146 -13.48 5.92 0.29
CA HIS A 146 -12.18 6.60 0.39
C HIS A 146 -11.04 5.58 0.38
N ILE A 147 -9.89 6.05 -0.07
CA ILE A 147 -8.62 5.35 0.00
C ILE A 147 -7.82 5.96 1.14
N TYR A 148 -7.48 5.15 2.12
CA TYR A 148 -6.47 5.49 3.13
C TYR A 148 -5.18 4.76 2.78
N PHE A 149 -4.07 5.46 2.81
CA PHE A 149 -2.78 4.85 2.55
C PHE A 149 -1.68 5.49 3.39
N THR A 150 -0.57 4.78 3.55
CA THR A 150 0.52 5.22 4.42
C THR A 150 1.77 5.56 3.63
N ILE A 151 2.50 6.57 4.11
CA ILE A 151 3.86 6.87 3.68
C ILE A 151 4.71 6.91 4.93
N GLY A 152 5.76 6.08 5.00
CA GLY A 152 6.67 6.04 6.13
C GLY A 152 7.55 7.29 6.23
N ASP A 153 8.29 7.43 7.32
CA ASP A 153 9.11 8.62 7.60
C ASP A 153 10.33 8.77 6.69
N ARG A 154 10.57 7.82 5.80
CA ARG A 154 11.68 7.82 4.85
C ARG A 154 13.05 7.99 5.54
N GLY A 155 13.21 7.40 6.75
CA GLY A 155 14.44 7.44 7.53
C GLY A 155 14.72 8.76 8.27
N ASN A 156 13.90 9.79 8.08
CA ASN A 156 14.05 11.09 8.75
C ASN A 156 12.95 11.29 9.80
N ARG A 157 12.93 10.40 10.79
CA ARG A 157 11.88 10.28 11.80
C ARG A 157 11.72 11.50 12.71
N ASP A 158 12.77 12.31 12.85
CA ASP A 158 12.74 13.46 13.74
C ASP A 158 12.14 14.71 13.07
N VAL A 159 12.05 14.71 11.73
CA VAL A 159 11.56 15.85 10.95
C VAL A 159 10.28 15.50 10.17
N ASN A 160 10.34 14.47 9.32
CA ASN A 160 9.27 14.20 8.37
C ASN A 160 7.91 13.96 9.03
N PRO A 161 7.77 13.15 10.11
CA PRO A 161 6.47 12.89 10.70
C PRO A 161 5.75 14.13 11.20
N GLN A 162 6.47 15.12 11.74
CA GLN A 162 5.90 16.34 12.31
C GLN A 162 5.76 17.49 11.29
N ASN A 163 6.42 17.41 10.15
CA ASN A 163 6.35 18.45 9.13
C ASN A 163 5.20 18.17 8.14
N ILE A 164 4.10 18.90 8.29
CA ILE A 164 2.90 18.74 7.44
C ILE A 164 3.08 19.24 5.99
N ASN A 165 4.20 19.89 5.66
CA ASN A 165 4.53 20.30 4.29
C ASN A 165 5.26 19.21 3.49
N LEU A 166 5.76 18.18 4.17
CA LEU A 166 6.48 17.06 3.56
C LEU A 166 5.64 15.79 3.62
N ASP A 167 5.80 14.96 2.60
CA ASP A 167 5.31 13.60 2.66
C ASP A 167 6.30 12.73 3.45
N GLY A 168 5.81 12.01 4.41
CA GLY A 168 6.59 11.10 5.24
C GLY A 168 6.07 11.05 6.66
N GLY A 169 5.91 9.83 7.20
CA GLY A 169 5.37 9.59 8.52
C GLY A 169 3.90 9.98 8.68
N LYS A 170 3.04 9.61 7.70
CA LYS A 170 1.66 10.05 7.65
C LYS A 170 0.72 8.98 7.10
N VAL A 171 -0.54 9.11 7.47
CA VAL A 171 -1.67 8.48 6.80
C VAL A 171 -2.37 9.52 5.93
N TYR A 172 -2.73 9.15 4.74
CA TYR A 172 -3.40 9.97 3.74
C TYR A 172 -4.82 9.49 3.49
N ARG A 173 -5.72 10.39 3.10
CA ARG A 173 -7.06 10.05 2.63
C ARG A 173 -7.38 10.75 1.32
N LEU A 174 -7.82 9.96 0.32
CA LEU A 174 -8.30 10.43 -0.97
C LEU A 174 -9.69 9.83 -1.26
N ASN A 175 -10.42 10.44 -2.16
CA ASN A 175 -11.54 9.82 -2.85
C ASN A 175 -11.00 8.72 -3.79
N LEU A 176 -11.89 7.81 -4.26
CA LEU A 176 -11.51 6.70 -5.13
C LEU A 176 -10.93 7.16 -6.48
N ASP A 177 -11.24 8.38 -6.92
CA ASP A 177 -10.72 9.00 -8.14
C ASP A 177 -9.38 9.74 -7.95
N GLY A 178 -8.85 9.77 -6.72
CA GLY A 178 -7.62 10.48 -6.35
C GLY A 178 -7.82 11.93 -5.93
N SER A 179 -9.02 12.49 -6.03
CA SER A 179 -9.30 13.84 -5.54
C SER A 179 -9.23 13.90 -4.00
N ILE A 180 -8.95 15.09 -3.48
CA ILE A 180 -8.82 15.30 -2.03
C ILE A 180 -10.20 15.58 -1.44
N PRO A 181 -10.67 14.81 -0.43
CA PRO A 181 -11.91 15.08 0.27
C PRO A 181 -11.89 16.46 0.95
N PHE A 182 -12.97 17.22 0.79
CA PHE A 182 -13.07 18.58 1.35
C PHE A 182 -13.10 18.62 2.89
N ASP A 183 -13.45 17.52 3.52
CA ASP A 183 -13.49 17.33 4.97
C ASP A 183 -12.19 16.72 5.55
N ASN A 184 -11.12 16.67 4.77
CA ASN A 184 -9.79 16.33 5.29
C ASN A 184 -9.32 17.40 6.30
N PRO A 185 -8.62 16.99 7.38
CA PRO A 185 -8.20 17.91 8.45
C PRO A 185 -7.41 19.13 7.96
N PHE A 186 -6.67 18.98 6.86
CA PHE A 186 -5.79 20.02 6.31
C PHE A 186 -6.28 20.60 4.99
N PHE A 187 -7.52 20.30 4.55
CA PHE A 187 -8.03 20.72 3.24
C PHE A 187 -7.94 22.25 3.02
N ASN A 188 -8.28 23.03 4.03
CA ASN A 188 -8.27 24.49 3.99
C ASN A 188 -6.94 25.14 4.45
N SER A 189 -5.90 24.32 4.66
CA SER A 189 -4.59 24.83 5.08
C SER A 189 -3.72 25.14 3.87
N ASP A 190 -3.19 26.37 3.79
CA ASP A 190 -2.33 26.79 2.67
C ASP A 190 -0.90 26.24 2.77
N ASN A 191 -0.49 25.85 3.98
CA ASN A 191 0.86 25.40 4.28
C ASN A 191 0.89 23.93 4.73
N SER A 192 0.19 23.06 4.01
CA SER A 192 0.18 21.62 4.33
C SER A 192 -0.15 20.77 3.11
N LYS A 193 0.20 19.49 3.17
CA LYS A 193 -0.30 18.49 2.24
C LYS A 193 -1.77 18.22 2.57
N LYS A 194 -2.68 18.67 1.71
CA LYS A 194 -4.14 18.63 1.95
C LYS A 194 -4.72 17.21 2.04
N ALA A 195 -4.01 16.23 1.49
CA ALA A 195 -4.40 14.82 1.54
C ALA A 195 -4.10 14.13 2.89
N ILE A 196 -3.37 14.79 3.80
CA ILE A 196 -3.05 14.24 5.11
C ILE A 196 -4.33 13.99 5.92
N TRP A 197 -4.48 12.77 6.42
CA TRP A 197 -5.50 12.38 7.38
C TRP A 197 -4.96 12.42 8.81
N SER A 198 -3.78 11.83 9.04
CA SER A 198 -3.06 11.93 10.32
C SER A 198 -1.55 11.96 10.08
N PHE A 199 -0.80 12.49 11.04
CA PHE A 199 0.65 12.66 10.96
C PHE A 199 1.33 12.30 12.28
N GLY A 200 2.67 12.23 12.29
CA GLY A 200 3.45 11.92 13.47
C GLY A 200 3.75 10.41 13.63
N HIS A 201 3.76 9.66 12.54
CA HIS A 201 3.96 8.20 12.52
C HIS A 201 5.38 7.80 12.17
#